data_4bec8db6416c3d6c5c202a9a839704b5
#
_entry.id   4bec8db6416c3d6c5c202a9a839704b5
#
_cell.length_a   1.000
_cell.length_b   1.000
_cell.length_c   1.000
_cell.angle_alpha   90.00
_cell.angle_beta   90.00
_cell.angle_gamma   90.00
#
_symmetry.space_group_name_H-M   'P 1'
#
loop_
_entity.id
_entity.type
_entity.pdbx_description
1 polymer ?
#
loop_
_entity_poly.entity_id
_entity_poly.type
_entity_poly.pdbx_seq_one_letter_code
_entity_poly.pdbx_strand_id
1 'polypeptide(L)'
;MSRAPLLIAAALVTAAAAPAAAQNWTSNWRTIAFKTVSGGTDVDRINVRGSYRYREVRLCVFNAPLAMRDFDVRFENNQRQDVRVRQRIRAGTCTRNIDLSGNRRDIEWIRLKYSPIRRGGTRPLVRVQAR
;
A
#
# COMPACT_ATOMS: atom_id res chain seq x y z
N MET A 1 -67.58 18.64 -6.59
CA MET A 1 -66.97 18.40 -6.37
C MET A 1 -65.78 18.25 -6.69
N SER A 2 -65.06 18.23 -6.70
CA SER A 2 -63.96 18.13 -7.04
C SER A 2 -62.98 17.79 -6.41
N ARG A 3 -62.32 17.30 -6.47
CA ARG A 3 -61.36 17.00 -5.93
C ARG A 3 -60.16 17.01 -6.23
N ALA A 4 -59.43 17.16 -6.09
CA ALA A 4 -58.28 17.41 -6.25
C ALA A 4 -57.37 16.61 -5.84
N PRO A 5 -56.83 16.10 -6.28
CA PRO A 5 -55.92 15.32 -5.94
C PRO A 5 -54.73 15.59 -5.73
N LEU A 6 -54.22 15.64 -5.36
CA LEU A 6 -53.06 15.86 -5.12
C LEU A 6 -52.06 15.28 -5.33
N LEU A 7 -51.47 15.08 -5.64
CA LEU A 7 -50.47 14.69 -5.89
C LEU A 7 -49.39 14.80 -5.37
N ILE A 8 -48.82 14.31 -5.10
CA ILE A 8 -47.79 14.34 -4.55
C ILE A 8 -46.76 14.01 -5.00
N ALA A 9 -46.15 14.32 -5.30
CA ALA A 9 -45.06 14.27 -5.73
C ALA A 9 -44.12 13.79 -5.01
N ALA A 10 -43.90 12.90 -5.01
CA ALA A 10 -42.95 12.46 -4.30
C ALA A 10 -41.71 12.68 -4.72
N ALA A 11 -41.16 13.31 -4.32
CA ALA A 11 -39.97 13.63 -4.70
C ALA A 11 -39.03 12.76 -4.32
N LEU A 12 -38.64 12.09 -4.91
CA LEU A 12 -37.74 11.38 -4.60
C LEU A 12 -36.56 11.67 -4.53
N VAL A 13 -35.96 11.79 -3.97
CA VAL A 13 -34.79 12.08 -3.78
C VAL A 13 -33.96 11.15 -3.71
N THR A 14 -33.55 10.82 -4.41
CA THR A 14 -32.59 10.03 -4.40
C THR A 14 -31.42 10.51 -4.08
N ALA A 15 -31.12 10.59 -3.14
CA ALA A 15 -29.92 10.96 -2.77
C ALA A 15 -28.96 10.14 -3.24
N ALA A 16 -28.39 10.46 -4.00
CA ALA A 16 -27.34 9.84 -4.39
C ALA A 16 -26.42 9.73 -3.40
N ALA A 17 -26.35 8.85 -2.93
CA ALA A 17 -25.46 8.69 -2.01
C ALA A 17 -24.16 8.69 -2.56
N ALA A 18 -23.61 9.64 -2.48
CA ALA A 18 -22.22 9.62 -2.59
C ALA A 18 -21.81 8.53 -1.70
N PRO A 19 -21.13 7.66 -2.14
CA PRO A 19 -20.79 6.57 -1.35
C PRO A 19 -20.02 7.07 -0.21
N ALA A 20 -20.58 7.00 0.83
CA ALA A 20 -19.93 7.36 2.04
C ALA A 20 -18.62 6.63 2.15
N ALA A 21 -18.58 5.51 1.56
CA ALA A 21 -17.35 4.80 1.57
C ALA A 21 -16.24 5.57 0.91
N ALA A 22 -16.50 6.18 -0.16
CA ALA A 22 -15.47 6.94 -0.83
C ALA A 22 -15.05 8.13 -0.02
N GLN A 23 -15.92 8.62 0.79
CA GLN A 23 -15.59 9.78 1.56
C GLN A 23 -14.78 9.45 2.79
N ASN A 24 -14.95 8.26 3.29
CA ASN A 24 -14.21 7.85 4.46
C ASN A 24 -12.91 7.18 4.12
N TRP A 25 -12.63 7.12 2.88
CA TRP A 25 -11.41 6.49 2.47
C TRP A 25 -10.24 7.45 2.51
N THR A 26 -10.15 8.19 3.56
CA THR A 26 -8.87 8.77 3.77
C THR A 26 -8.03 7.64 4.32
N SER A 27 -7.45 6.97 3.44
CA SER A 27 -6.44 6.04 3.83
C SER A 27 -5.37 6.84 4.54
N ASN A 28 -5.09 6.53 5.75
CA ASN A 28 -3.97 7.15 6.46
C ASN A 28 -2.65 6.65 5.92
N TRP A 29 -2.68 5.78 4.94
CA TRP A 29 -1.48 5.26 4.34
C TRP A 29 -0.86 6.27 3.39
N ARG A 30 0.43 6.50 3.58
CA ARG A 30 1.19 7.40 2.70
C ARG A 30 2.21 6.57 1.95
N THR A 31 2.38 6.86 0.67
CA THR A 31 3.50 6.29 -0.08
C THR A 31 4.75 7.08 0.30
N ILE A 32 5.67 6.42 0.96
CA ILE A 32 6.88 7.07 1.44
C ILE A 32 8.10 6.80 0.56
N ALA A 33 8.03 5.82 -0.28
CA ALA A 33 9.09 5.49 -1.23
C ALA A 33 8.55 4.52 -2.28
N PHE A 34 9.23 4.44 -3.41
CA PHE A 34 8.87 3.48 -4.44
C PHE A 34 10.09 3.16 -5.28
N LYS A 35 10.06 2.00 -5.91
CA LYS A 35 11.12 1.58 -6.80
C LYS A 35 10.62 0.50 -7.75
N THR A 36 11.00 0.59 -9.01
CA THR A 36 10.84 -0.54 -9.93
C THR A 36 11.96 -1.52 -9.63
N VAL A 37 11.61 -2.78 -9.36
CA VAL A 37 12.62 -3.75 -8.98
C VAL A 37 13.55 -4.03 -10.14
N SER A 38 14.79 -4.37 -9.83
CA SER A 38 15.81 -4.64 -10.83
C SER A 38 15.62 -6.02 -11.43
N GLY A 39 15.80 -6.15 -12.72
CA GLY A 39 15.60 -7.42 -13.39
C GLY A 39 16.77 -8.39 -13.30
N GLY A 40 17.89 -7.99 -12.78
CA GLY A 40 19.10 -8.83 -12.75
C GLY A 40 19.48 -9.31 -11.36
N THR A 41 18.63 -9.15 -10.38
CA THR A 41 18.95 -9.50 -8.99
C THR A 41 17.70 -9.99 -8.28
N ASP A 42 17.89 -10.61 -7.16
CA ASP A 42 16.81 -11.02 -6.26
C ASP A 42 16.77 -10.15 -4.99
N VAL A 43 17.54 -9.10 -4.93
CA VAL A 43 17.60 -8.19 -3.80
C VAL A 43 17.59 -6.75 -4.29
N ASP A 44 16.73 -5.94 -3.71
CA ASP A 44 16.68 -4.51 -3.98
C ASP A 44 16.53 -3.74 -2.68
N ARG A 45 17.05 -2.54 -2.66
CA ARG A 45 16.92 -1.66 -1.51
C ARG A 45 16.18 -0.39 -1.93
N ILE A 46 15.16 -0.04 -1.16
CA ILE A 46 14.40 1.18 -1.37
C ILE A 46 14.72 2.14 -0.25
N ASN A 47 15.35 3.25 -0.59
CA ASN A 47 15.68 4.27 0.41
C ASN A 47 14.45 5.12 0.69
N VAL A 48 14.25 5.45 1.96
CA VAL A 48 13.14 6.27 2.40
C VAL A 48 13.71 7.62 2.81
N ARG A 49 13.14 8.68 2.27
CA ARG A 49 13.57 10.02 2.60
C ARG A 49 12.66 10.63 3.65
N GLY A 50 13.20 11.55 4.41
CA GLY A 50 12.44 12.26 5.42
C GLY A 50 12.69 11.69 6.82
N SER A 51 12.14 12.39 7.80
CA SER A 51 12.34 12.03 9.21
C SER A 51 11.02 11.84 9.92
N TYR A 52 10.00 11.37 9.24
CA TYR A 52 8.73 11.07 9.87
C TYR A 52 8.78 9.73 10.58
N ARG A 53 8.00 9.59 11.63
CA ARG A 53 7.88 8.36 12.37
C ARG A 53 6.57 7.67 12.06
N TYR A 54 6.65 6.36 11.85
CA TYR A 54 5.50 5.54 11.45
C TYR A 54 5.32 4.38 12.41
N ARG A 55 4.10 3.87 12.46
CA ARG A 55 3.75 2.71 13.29
C ARG A 55 3.63 1.44 12.49
N GLU A 56 3.19 1.56 11.24
CA GLU A 56 2.96 0.42 10.39
C GLU A 56 3.50 0.66 9.00
N VAL A 57 3.85 -0.42 8.33
CA VAL A 57 4.33 -0.38 6.95
C VAL A 57 3.67 -1.52 6.17
N ARG A 58 3.49 -1.31 4.89
CA ARG A 58 3.11 -2.35 3.95
C ARG A 58 3.74 -2.08 2.60
N LEU A 59 3.88 -3.12 1.81
CA LEU A 59 4.40 -3.00 0.45
C LEU A 59 3.27 -3.28 -0.53
N CYS A 60 3.11 -2.40 -1.51
CA CYS A 60 2.11 -2.56 -2.56
C CYS A 60 2.83 -2.71 -3.89
N VAL A 61 2.33 -3.62 -4.72
CA VAL A 61 2.99 -4.00 -5.97
C VAL A 61 2.12 -3.60 -7.14
N PHE A 62 2.73 -3.06 -8.17
CA PHE A 62 2.03 -2.60 -9.37
C PHE A 62 2.76 -3.09 -10.62
N ASN A 63 2.05 -3.09 -11.73
CA ASN A 63 2.53 -3.41 -13.07
C ASN A 63 2.77 -4.89 -13.35
N ALA A 64 3.21 -5.64 -12.40
CA ALA A 64 3.43 -7.08 -12.50
C ALA A 64 3.46 -7.68 -11.10
N PRO A 65 3.18 -8.96 -10.96
CA PRO A 65 3.24 -9.60 -9.65
C PRO A 65 4.68 -9.78 -9.20
N LEU A 66 4.88 -9.88 -7.90
CA LEU A 66 6.19 -10.07 -7.30
C LEU A 66 6.14 -11.22 -6.31
N ALA A 67 6.99 -12.22 -6.53
CA ALA A 67 7.12 -13.33 -5.60
C ALA A 67 8.06 -12.91 -4.48
N MET A 68 7.51 -12.38 -3.41
CA MET A 68 8.28 -11.87 -2.28
C MET A 68 8.71 -13.02 -1.39
N ARG A 69 9.93 -12.99 -0.92
CA ARG A 69 10.45 -13.93 0.08
C ARG A 69 10.40 -13.33 1.46
N ASP A 70 11.03 -12.18 1.61
CA ASP A 70 10.96 -11.41 2.84
C ASP A 70 11.45 -10.00 2.59
N PHE A 71 11.36 -9.15 3.59
CA PHE A 71 12.01 -7.85 3.54
C PHE A 71 12.49 -7.45 4.92
N ASP A 72 13.51 -6.60 4.94
CA ASP A 72 14.04 -6.03 6.17
C ASP A 72 13.73 -4.56 6.20
N VAL A 73 13.35 -4.06 7.36
CA VAL A 73 13.19 -2.63 7.59
C VAL A 73 14.38 -2.16 8.42
N ARG A 74 15.10 -1.16 7.92
CA ARG A 74 16.17 -0.53 8.66
C ARG A 74 15.70 0.79 9.20
N PHE A 75 15.88 0.99 10.47
CA PHE A 75 15.52 2.23 11.14
C PHE A 75 16.71 3.19 11.23
N GLU A 76 16.42 4.46 11.43
CA GLU A 76 17.47 5.48 11.50
C GLU A 76 18.48 5.25 12.63
N ASN A 77 18.09 4.53 13.67
CA ASN A 77 19.00 4.22 14.76
C ASN A 77 19.82 2.94 14.53
N ASN A 78 19.88 2.48 13.28
CA ASN A 78 20.60 1.27 12.87
C ASN A 78 19.98 -0.05 13.30
N GLN A 79 18.85 -0.05 13.94
CA GLN A 79 18.13 -1.28 14.25
C GLN A 79 17.42 -1.81 13.00
N ARG A 80 17.18 -3.09 12.97
CA ARG A 80 16.50 -3.74 11.85
C ARG A 80 15.36 -4.60 12.32
N GLN A 81 14.36 -4.70 11.50
CA GLN A 81 13.25 -5.60 11.70
C GLN A 81 13.12 -6.49 10.46
N ASP A 82 13.23 -7.79 10.68
CA ASP A 82 13.08 -8.76 9.63
C ASP A 82 11.60 -9.13 9.50
N VAL A 83 11.06 -9.09 8.29
CA VAL A 83 9.65 -9.36 8.06
C VAL A 83 9.50 -10.49 7.07
N ARG A 84 8.94 -11.59 7.50
CA ARG A 84 8.70 -12.72 6.62
C ARG A 84 7.39 -12.54 5.87
N VAL A 85 7.49 -12.47 4.54
CA VAL A 85 6.33 -12.37 3.70
C VAL A 85 6.56 -13.31 2.54
N ARG A 86 6.32 -14.57 2.74
CA ARG A 86 6.51 -15.54 1.67
C ARG A 86 5.21 -15.66 0.90
N GLN A 87 5.02 -14.77 -0.04
CA GLN A 87 3.82 -14.82 -0.87
C GLN A 87 4.06 -14.13 -2.21
N ARG A 88 3.27 -14.55 -3.16
CA ARG A 88 3.22 -13.87 -4.44
C ARG A 88 2.23 -12.71 -4.29
N ILE A 89 2.72 -11.50 -4.42
CA ILE A 89 1.89 -10.31 -4.33
C ILE A 89 1.46 -9.95 -5.73
N ARG A 90 0.17 -10.03 -5.99
CA ARG A 90 -0.36 -9.73 -7.32
C ARG A 90 -0.32 -8.23 -7.57
N ALA A 91 -0.21 -7.86 -8.85
CA ALA A 91 -0.26 -6.45 -9.25
C ALA A 91 -1.55 -5.82 -8.73
N GLY A 92 -1.43 -4.62 -8.17
CA GLY A 92 -2.57 -3.90 -7.61
C GLY A 92 -2.91 -4.30 -6.18
N THR A 93 -2.11 -5.13 -5.53
CA THR A 93 -2.37 -5.56 -4.15
C THR A 93 -1.19 -5.23 -3.24
N CYS A 94 -1.41 -5.36 -1.96
CA CYS A 94 -0.41 -5.07 -0.92
C CYS A 94 -0.18 -6.26 -0.03
N THR A 95 0.94 -6.24 0.69
CA THR A 95 1.17 -7.17 1.79
C THR A 95 0.20 -6.88 2.93
N ARG A 96 0.18 -7.74 3.92
CA ARG A 96 -0.48 -7.43 5.18
C ARG A 96 0.15 -6.19 5.81
N ASN A 97 -0.54 -5.59 6.74
CA ASN A 97 0.01 -4.49 7.52
C ASN A 97 1.03 -5.06 8.52
N ILE A 98 2.18 -4.41 8.59
CA ILE A 98 3.27 -4.84 9.44
C ILE A 98 3.46 -3.80 10.53
N ASP A 99 3.35 -4.22 11.79
CA ASP A 99 3.62 -3.33 12.90
C ASP A 99 5.12 -3.13 13.03
N LEU A 100 5.55 -1.89 13.15
CA LEU A 100 6.96 -1.60 13.34
C LEU A 100 7.31 -1.81 14.81
N SER A 101 8.41 -2.53 15.04
CA SER A 101 8.84 -2.78 16.41
C SER A 101 9.26 -1.48 17.07
N GLY A 102 8.87 -1.28 18.31
CA GLY A 102 9.17 -0.05 19.02
C GLY A 102 8.16 1.06 18.85
N ASN A 103 7.02 0.78 18.24
CA ASN A 103 5.88 1.69 18.13
C ASN A 103 6.00 2.75 17.05
N ARG A 104 6.71 3.84 17.24
CA ARG A 104 6.87 4.87 16.21
C ARG A 104 8.32 4.92 15.77
N ARG A 105 8.54 4.66 14.51
CA ARG A 105 9.91 4.52 14.01
C ARG A 105 10.14 5.30 12.73
N ASP A 106 11.35 5.79 12.62
CA ASP A 106 11.83 6.48 11.44
C ASP A 106 12.55 5.46 10.55
N ILE A 107 12.05 5.28 9.34
CA ILE A 107 12.55 4.24 8.43
C ILE A 107 13.65 4.84 7.55
N GLU A 108 14.79 4.20 7.52
CA GLU A 108 15.89 4.61 6.66
C GLU A 108 15.79 3.96 5.29
N TRP A 109 15.59 2.66 5.25
CA TRP A 109 15.43 1.93 3.99
C TRP A 109 14.74 0.59 4.23
N ILE A 110 14.27 0.02 3.14
CA ILE A 110 13.69 -1.32 3.12
C ILE A 110 14.45 -2.13 2.09
N ARG A 111 14.88 -3.32 2.48
CA ARG A 111 15.55 -4.24 1.59
C ARG A 111 14.61 -5.38 1.25
N LEU A 112 14.35 -5.56 -0.02
CA LEU A 112 13.45 -6.58 -0.54
C LEU A 112 14.25 -7.80 -0.96
N LYS A 113 13.72 -8.98 -0.64
CA LYS A 113 14.21 -10.23 -1.22
C LYS A 113 13.06 -10.90 -1.93
N TYR A 114 13.28 -11.25 -3.18
CA TYR A 114 12.23 -11.80 -4.01
C TYR A 114 12.80 -12.84 -4.98
N SER A 115 11.93 -13.62 -5.59
CA SER A 115 12.36 -14.55 -6.61
C SER A 115 12.76 -13.79 -7.88
N PRO A 116 13.87 -14.15 -8.50
CA PRO A 116 14.34 -13.43 -9.68
C PRO A 116 13.26 -13.31 -10.76
N ILE A 117 13.26 -12.16 -11.42
CA ILE A 117 12.28 -11.88 -12.46
C ILE A 117 12.81 -12.42 -13.77
N ARG A 118 11.92 -13.05 -14.51
CA ARG A 118 12.27 -13.62 -15.79
C ARG A 118 12.82 -12.54 -16.71
N ARG A 119 13.90 -12.88 -17.40
CA ARG A 119 14.51 -11.97 -18.35
C ARG A 119 13.47 -11.53 -19.38
N GLY A 120 13.38 -10.24 -19.64
CA GLY A 120 12.41 -9.68 -20.56
C GLY A 120 11.00 -9.54 -19.99
N GLY A 121 10.77 -9.96 -18.75
CA GLY A 121 9.47 -9.81 -18.12
C GLY A 121 9.23 -8.38 -17.64
N THR A 122 7.97 -8.04 -17.49
CA THR A 122 7.59 -6.75 -16.91
C THR A 122 8.05 -6.70 -15.46
N ARG A 123 8.72 -5.62 -15.10
CA ARG A 123 9.24 -5.47 -13.75
C ARG A 123 8.20 -4.80 -12.85
N PRO A 124 7.95 -5.37 -11.68
CA PRO A 124 7.02 -4.76 -10.75
C PRO A 124 7.53 -3.43 -10.19
N LEU A 125 6.61 -2.53 -9.94
CA LEU A 125 6.85 -1.34 -9.16
C LEU A 125 6.42 -1.63 -7.73
N VAL A 126 7.29 -1.41 -6.77
CA VAL A 126 6.96 -1.58 -5.36
C VAL A 126 6.84 -0.21 -4.72
N ARG A 127 5.71 0.03 -4.05
CA ARG A 127 5.52 1.23 -3.25
C ARG A 127 5.55 0.84 -1.78
N VAL A 128 6.32 1.57 -1.02
CA VAL A 128 6.34 1.43 0.43
C VAL A 128 5.32 2.41 0.98
N GLN A 129 4.34 1.88 1.67
CA GLN A 129 3.33 2.71 2.34
C GLN A 129 3.47 2.56 3.84
N ALA A 130 3.29 3.66 4.55
CA ALA A 130 3.40 3.70 6.00
C ALA A 130 2.35 4.64 6.59
N ARG A 131 2.08 4.46 7.88
CA ARG A 131 1.16 5.31 8.63
C ARG A 131 1.52 5.34 10.11
#